data_65143ca665809e0ad230db6bb8e68f54
#
_entry.id   65143ca665809e0ad230db6bb8e68f54
#
_cell.length_a   1.000
_cell.length_b   1.000
_cell.length_c   1.000
_cell.angle_alpha   90.00
_cell.angle_beta   90.00
_cell.angle_gamma   90.00
#
_symmetry.space_group_name_H-M   'P 1'
#
loop_
_entity.id
_entity.type
_entity.pdbx_description
1 polymer ?
#
loop_
_entity_poly.entity_id
_entity_poly.type
_entity_poly.pdbx_seq_one_letter_code
_entity_poly.pdbx_strand_id
1 'polypeptide(L)'
;MLIIRDVFQARYGKGGELVAMFKEAAQNWPDAYGGRVLSDVSGPFFTVVAETQVESLSEWEARTKEYFSIPEFGKWFARMQPLVESGRREFYSVEQ
;
A
#
# COMPACT_ATOMS: atom_id res chain seq x y z
N MET A 1 7.31 17.52 -1.31
CA MET A 1 7.29 16.09 -0.97
C MET A 1 5.93 15.70 -0.43
N LEU A 2 5.41 14.59 -0.90
CA LEU A 2 4.12 14.05 -0.48
C LEU A 2 4.30 12.69 0.19
N ILE A 3 3.50 12.46 1.21
CA ILE A 3 3.33 11.13 1.80
C ILE A 3 2.03 10.56 1.25
N ILE A 4 2.09 9.34 0.76
CA ILE A 4 0.90 8.61 0.30
C ILE A 4 0.63 7.50 1.31
N ARG A 5 -0.59 7.43 1.79
CA ARG A 5 -1.03 6.40 2.72
C ARG A 5 -2.20 5.65 2.10
N ASP A 6 -1.96 4.40 1.75
CA ASP A 6 -3.02 3.50 1.33
C ASP A 6 -3.51 2.76 2.57
N VAL A 7 -4.72 3.08 2.99
CA VAL A 7 -5.32 2.53 4.21
C VAL A 7 -6.31 1.45 3.80
N PHE A 8 -6.00 0.22 4.19
CA PHE A 8 -6.83 -0.93 3.83
C PHE A 8 -7.53 -1.49 5.05
N GLN A 9 -8.79 -1.82 4.88
CA GLN A 9 -9.52 -2.63 5.83
C GLN A 9 -9.45 -4.07 5.33
N ALA A 10 -8.68 -4.89 6.02
CA ALA A 10 -8.58 -6.30 5.67
C ALA A 10 -9.88 -7.01 6.06
N ARG A 11 -10.16 -8.14 5.42
CA ARG A 11 -11.23 -9.02 5.88
C ARG A 11 -10.90 -9.51 7.27
N TYR A 12 -11.92 -9.75 8.06
CA TYR A 12 -11.74 -10.14 9.45
C TYR A 12 -10.82 -11.35 9.57
N GLY A 13 -9.77 -11.20 10.38
CA GLY A 13 -8.76 -12.24 10.59
C GLY A 13 -7.68 -12.30 9.51
N LYS A 14 -7.73 -11.45 8.48
CA LYS A 14 -6.78 -11.49 7.36
C LYS A 14 -5.72 -10.40 7.41
N GLY A 15 -5.67 -9.62 8.49
CA GLY A 15 -4.70 -8.52 8.62
C GLY A 15 -3.26 -8.99 8.51
N GLY A 16 -2.91 -10.08 9.17
CA GLY A 16 -1.54 -10.62 9.14
C GLY A 16 -1.13 -11.07 7.74
N GLU A 17 -2.03 -11.70 7.00
CA GLU A 17 -1.77 -12.10 5.61
C GLU A 17 -1.57 -10.88 4.72
N LEU A 18 -2.38 -9.84 4.93
CA LEU A 18 -2.25 -8.61 4.16
C LEU A 18 -0.93 -7.89 4.46
N VAL A 19 -0.52 -7.85 5.73
CA VAL A 19 0.80 -7.30 6.10
C VAL A 19 1.91 -8.04 5.36
N ALA A 20 1.85 -9.39 5.33
CA ALA A 20 2.86 -10.20 4.62
C ALA A 20 2.89 -9.87 3.13
N MET A 21 1.73 -9.65 2.51
CA MET A 21 1.65 -9.25 1.11
C MET A 21 2.35 -7.92 0.86
N PHE A 22 2.17 -6.93 1.72
CA PHE A 22 2.83 -5.64 1.56
C PHE A 22 4.33 -5.70 1.85
N LYS A 23 4.75 -6.56 2.76
CA LYS A 23 6.19 -6.79 2.98
C LYS A 23 6.84 -7.38 1.74
N GLU A 24 6.17 -8.31 1.07
CA GLU A 24 6.65 -8.87 -0.20
C GLU A 24 6.75 -7.78 -1.26
N ALA A 25 5.71 -6.96 -1.38
CA ALA A 25 5.70 -5.87 -2.35
C ALA A 25 6.81 -4.85 -2.08
N ALA A 26 7.10 -4.55 -0.82
CA ALA A 26 8.17 -3.64 -0.44
C ALA A 26 9.54 -4.16 -0.87
N GLN A 27 9.75 -5.47 -0.82
CA GLN A 27 11.00 -6.08 -1.27
C GLN A 27 11.13 -6.06 -2.78
N ASN A 28 10.04 -6.36 -3.49
CA ASN A 28 10.06 -6.47 -4.95
C ASN A 28 9.96 -5.11 -5.64
N TRP A 29 9.23 -4.18 -5.04
CA TRP A 29 8.98 -2.86 -5.63
C TRP A 29 9.18 -1.77 -4.56
N PRO A 30 10.43 -1.53 -4.13
CA PRO A 30 10.71 -0.59 -3.04
C PRO A 30 10.27 0.84 -3.34
N ASP A 31 10.28 1.27 -4.60
CA ASP A 31 9.85 2.61 -4.96
C ASP A 31 8.34 2.83 -4.77
N ALA A 32 7.58 1.75 -4.84
CA ALA A 32 6.12 1.83 -4.65
C ALA A 32 5.72 1.58 -3.20
N TYR A 33 6.36 0.59 -2.56
CA TYR A 33 5.93 0.11 -1.25
C TYR A 33 7.07 0.02 -0.24
N GLY A 34 8.20 0.63 -0.54
CA GLY A 34 9.40 0.56 0.31
C GLY A 34 9.39 1.49 1.51
N GLY A 35 8.30 2.22 1.74
CA GLY A 35 8.15 3.06 2.92
C GLY A 35 7.84 2.22 4.15
N ARG A 36 6.74 2.54 4.83
CA ARG A 36 6.34 1.81 6.03
C ARG A 36 5.08 1.02 5.80
N VAL A 37 5.00 -0.13 6.46
CA VAL A 37 3.76 -0.90 6.57
C VAL A 37 3.34 -0.85 8.02
N LEU A 38 2.13 -0.36 8.27
CA LEU A 38 1.60 -0.17 9.61
C LEU A 38 0.39 -1.09 9.81
N SER A 39 0.21 -1.57 11.04
CA SER A 39 -1.00 -2.31 11.38
C SER A 39 -1.61 -1.70 12.63
N ASP A 40 -2.90 -1.92 12.82
CA ASP A 40 -3.60 -1.34 13.96
C ASP A 40 -3.15 -1.94 15.29
N VAL A 41 -2.99 -1.07 16.27
CA VAL A 41 -2.88 -1.46 17.69
C VAL A 41 -4.22 -1.22 18.35
N SER A 42 -4.93 -0.19 17.92
CA SER A 42 -6.30 0.08 18.33
C SER A 42 -7.03 0.76 17.17
N GLY A 43 -8.34 0.80 17.20
CA GLY A 43 -9.17 1.34 16.13
C GLY A 43 -9.86 0.21 15.38
N PRO A 44 -10.26 0.42 14.11
CA PRO A 44 -10.91 -0.63 13.33
C PRO A 44 -10.02 -1.85 13.19
N PHE A 45 -10.59 -3.04 13.44
CA PHE A 45 -9.84 -4.29 13.42
C PHE A 45 -9.26 -4.57 12.05
N PHE A 46 -8.01 -5.05 12.05
CA PHE A 46 -7.30 -5.50 10.86
C PHE A 46 -7.13 -4.38 9.83
N THR A 47 -6.77 -3.18 10.30
CA THR A 47 -6.39 -2.07 9.44
C THR A 47 -4.91 -2.19 9.10
N VAL A 48 -4.57 -2.12 7.81
CA VAL A 48 -3.20 -2.17 7.32
C VAL A 48 -2.95 -0.94 6.46
N VAL A 49 -1.86 -0.24 6.74
CA VAL A 49 -1.50 0.98 6.02
C VAL A 49 -0.18 0.76 5.30
N ALA A 50 -0.16 1.01 4.00
CA ALA A 50 1.07 1.07 3.23
C ALA A 50 1.39 2.54 2.97
N GLU A 51 2.56 2.98 3.42
CA GLU A 51 2.96 4.38 3.34
C GLU A 51 4.21 4.51 2.49
N THR A 52 4.22 5.49 1.58
CA THR A 52 5.39 5.78 0.75
C THR A 52 5.50 7.27 0.51
N GLN A 53 6.62 7.69 -0.07
CA GLN A 53 6.90 9.09 -0.38
C GLN A 53 7.08 9.27 -1.87
N VAL A 54 6.62 10.40 -2.37
CA VAL A 54 6.89 10.85 -3.74
C VAL A 54 7.12 12.36 -3.72
N GLU A 55 7.80 12.87 -4.77
CA GLU A 55 8.03 14.30 -4.87
C GLU A 55 6.79 15.06 -5.34
N SER A 56 5.96 14.42 -6.18
CA SER A 56 4.80 15.08 -6.77
C SER A 56 3.72 14.06 -7.13
N LEU A 57 2.50 14.56 -7.37
CA LEU A 57 1.41 13.74 -7.87
C LEU A 57 1.72 13.17 -9.25
N SER A 58 2.42 13.93 -10.10
CA SER A 58 2.83 13.44 -11.42
C SER A 58 3.75 12.23 -11.31
N GLU A 59 4.68 12.26 -10.37
CA GLU A 59 5.58 11.14 -10.12
C GLU A 59 4.80 9.91 -9.65
N TRP A 60 3.86 10.08 -8.73
CA TRP A 60 3.02 8.99 -8.26
C TRP A 60 2.22 8.36 -9.40
N GLU A 61 1.63 9.21 -10.25
CA GLU A 61 0.84 8.75 -11.39
C GLU A 61 1.68 7.92 -12.37
N ALA A 62 2.88 8.42 -12.68
CA ALA A 62 3.80 7.73 -13.58
C ALA A 62 4.23 6.39 -13.00
N ARG A 63 4.58 6.34 -11.72
CA ARG A 63 4.96 5.10 -11.05
C ARG A 63 3.83 4.08 -11.06
N THR A 64 2.61 4.53 -10.77
CA THR A 64 1.44 3.64 -10.73
C THR A 64 1.21 2.99 -12.07
N LYS A 65 1.27 3.76 -13.15
CA LYS A 65 1.12 3.22 -14.51
C LYS A 65 2.21 2.20 -14.83
N GLU A 66 3.45 2.50 -14.44
CA GLU A 66 4.57 1.60 -14.67
C GLU A 66 4.39 0.27 -13.95
N TYR A 67 4.02 0.29 -12.66
CA TYR A 67 3.85 -0.94 -11.90
C TYR A 67 2.70 -1.79 -12.43
N PHE A 68 1.59 -1.20 -12.81
CA PHE A 68 0.47 -1.95 -13.35
C PHE A 68 0.76 -2.54 -14.75
N SER A 69 1.84 -2.13 -15.40
CA SER A 69 2.29 -2.76 -16.64
C SER A 69 3.18 -3.98 -16.41
N ILE A 70 3.60 -4.24 -15.18
CA ILE A 70 4.49 -5.36 -14.83
C ILE A 70 3.63 -6.59 -14.50
N PRO A 71 3.80 -7.72 -15.24
CA PRO A 71 2.98 -8.91 -15.01
C PRO A 71 3.03 -9.44 -13.58
N GLU A 72 4.21 -9.46 -12.97
CA GLU A 72 4.39 -9.93 -11.58
C GLU A 72 3.65 -9.06 -10.58
N PHE A 73 3.60 -7.76 -10.83
CA PHE A 73 2.83 -6.85 -9.98
C PHE A 73 1.34 -7.16 -10.08
N GLY A 74 0.84 -7.40 -11.29
CA GLY A 74 -0.55 -7.78 -11.50
C GLY A 74 -0.93 -9.07 -10.79
N LYS A 75 -0.02 -10.05 -10.78
CA LYS A 75 -0.22 -11.31 -10.06
C LYS A 75 -0.28 -11.10 -8.55
N TRP A 76 0.63 -10.27 -8.03
CA TRP A 76 0.63 -9.90 -6.61
C TRP A 76 -0.68 -9.19 -6.25
N PHE A 77 -1.09 -8.24 -7.06
CA PHE A 77 -2.32 -7.48 -6.84
C PHE A 77 -3.54 -8.40 -6.80
N ALA A 78 -3.60 -9.38 -7.71
CA ALA A 78 -4.69 -10.34 -7.74
C ALA A 78 -4.74 -11.21 -6.48
N ARG A 79 -3.58 -11.59 -5.93
CA ARG A 79 -3.52 -12.34 -4.67
C ARG A 79 -3.92 -11.50 -3.47
N MET A 80 -3.64 -10.20 -3.52
CA MET A 80 -3.93 -9.27 -2.43
C MET A 80 -5.42 -8.96 -2.33
N GLN A 81 -6.11 -8.83 -3.46
CA GLN A 81 -7.51 -8.39 -3.51
C GLN A 81 -8.45 -9.18 -2.59
N PRO A 82 -8.41 -10.53 -2.55
CA PRO A 82 -9.33 -11.28 -1.69
C PRO A 82 -9.17 -11.01 -0.20
N LEU A 83 -8.04 -10.43 0.22
CA LEU A 83 -7.77 -10.13 1.62
C LEU A 83 -8.35 -8.79 2.06
N VAL A 84 -8.80 -7.97 1.11
CA VAL A 84 -9.22 -6.60 1.36
C VAL A 84 -10.73 -6.47 1.27
N GLU A 85 -11.33 -5.86 2.28
CA GLU A 85 -12.75 -5.53 2.28
C GLU A 85 -13.00 -4.15 1.67
N SER A 86 -12.19 -3.16 2.05
CA SER A 86 -12.31 -1.80 1.57
C SER A 86 -10.98 -1.05 1.76
N GLY A 87 -10.89 0.12 1.19
CA GLY A 87 -9.68 0.91 1.35
C GLY A 87 -9.88 2.35 0.91
N ARG A 88 -8.90 3.18 1.24
CA ARG A 88 -8.84 4.56 0.78
C ARG A 88 -7.40 4.97 0.62
N ARG A 89 -7.18 6.02 -0.16
CA ARG A 89 -5.86 6.61 -0.38
C ARG A 89 -5.88 8.04 0.11
N GLU A 90 -4.84 8.39 0.86
CA GLU A 90 -4.66 9.73 1.41
C GLU A 90 -3.33 10.29 0.95
N PHE A 91 -3.31 11.56 0.59
CA PHE A 91 -2.10 12.28 0.23
C PHE A 91 -1.89 13.40 1.23
N TYR A 92 -0.67 13.52 1.74
CA TYR A 92 -0.31 14.56 2.69
C TYR A 92 0.92 15.31 2.22
N SER A 93 0.91 16.63 2.34
CA SER A 93 2.13 17.43 2.20
C SER A 93 2.97 17.28 3.45
N VAL A 94 4.27 17.11 3.28
CA VAL A 94 5.20 17.13 4.40
C VAL A 94 5.47 18.59 4.75
N GLU A 95 5.04 19.01 5.93
CA GLU A 95 5.20 20.40 6.39
C GLU A 95 6.50 20.60 7.18
N GLN A 96 7.08 19.52 7.68
CA GLN A 96 8.29 19.63 8.48
C GLN A 96 9.14 18.37 8.38
#